data_18b3d4aa2fb3e7625464aa41dc21d50e
#
_entry.id   18b3d4aa2fb3e7625464aa41dc21d50e
#
_cell.length_a   1.000
_cell.length_b   1.000
_cell.length_c   1.000
_cell.angle_alpha   90.00
_cell.angle_beta   90.00
_cell.angle_gamma   90.00
#
_symmetry.space_group_name_H-M   'P 1'
#
loop_
_entity.id
_entity.type
_entity.pdbx_description
1 polymer ?
#
loop_
_entity_poly.entity_id
_entity_poly.type
_entity_poly.pdbx_seq_one_letter_code
_entity_poly.pdbx_strand_id
1 'polypeptide(L)'
;MHKGSAARLPLPEDGKVKRILDMGCGIGQMSVALKERFPDAEVWGIDVGGPMVRYAHMRARRLGVEVNFAQRLAELSGFPDNYFDLVTSYIMHHELPGEITKKVIDEARRVTRPGGVYYPIDFNSGGTKMPARM
;
A
#
# COMPACT_ATOMS: atom_id res chain seq x y z
N MET A 1 -15.86 -0.62 2.59
CA MET A 1 -14.88 -1.36 3.41
C MET A 1 -13.50 -0.74 3.37
N HIS A 2 -12.90 -0.56 2.20
CA HIS A 2 -11.57 0.03 2.10
C HIS A 2 -11.50 1.48 2.56
N LYS A 3 -12.53 2.26 2.33
CA LYS A 3 -12.61 3.64 2.85
C LYS A 3 -12.56 3.65 4.38
N GLY A 4 -13.26 2.73 5.04
CA GLY A 4 -13.23 2.60 6.48
C GLY A 4 -11.84 2.24 7.00
N SER A 5 -11.15 1.32 6.31
CA SER A 5 -9.79 0.93 6.67
C SER A 5 -8.83 2.11 6.51
N ALA A 6 -8.92 2.84 5.39
CA ALA A 6 -8.07 4.01 5.17
C ALA A 6 -8.31 5.09 6.23
N ALA A 7 -9.56 5.29 6.63
CA ALA A 7 -9.91 6.29 7.64
C ALA A 7 -9.37 5.95 9.04
N ARG A 8 -9.14 4.66 9.31
CA ARG A 8 -8.70 4.19 10.62
C ARG A 8 -7.21 3.88 10.71
N LEU A 9 -6.46 4.07 9.63
CA LEU A 9 -5.03 3.83 9.65
C LEU A 9 -4.34 4.78 10.62
N PRO A 10 -3.37 4.27 11.41
CA PRO A 10 -2.58 5.14 12.25
C PRO A 10 -1.71 6.04 11.39
N LEU A 11 -1.38 7.21 11.93
CA LEU A 11 -0.53 8.17 11.25
C LEU A 11 0.86 8.16 11.86
N PRO A 12 1.90 8.60 11.11
CA PRO A 12 3.18 8.91 11.69
C PRO A 12 3.03 9.91 12.84
N GLU A 13 3.92 9.84 13.82
CA GLU A 13 3.83 10.72 15.00
C GLU A 13 3.91 12.20 14.65
N ASP A 14 4.68 12.55 13.62
CA ASP A 14 4.77 13.94 13.15
C ASP A 14 3.55 14.38 12.32
N GLY A 15 2.63 13.47 12.05
CA GLY A 15 1.42 13.75 11.29
C GLY A 15 1.64 14.02 9.80
N LYS A 16 2.85 13.83 9.30
CA LYS A 16 3.19 14.14 7.91
C LYS A 16 3.00 12.93 7.02
N VAL A 17 2.07 13.04 6.07
CA VAL A 17 1.80 11.97 5.10
C VAL A 17 1.88 12.60 3.71
N LYS A 18 3.06 12.52 3.09
CA LYS A 18 3.31 13.09 1.77
C LYS A 18 3.41 12.04 0.67
N ARG A 19 3.83 10.82 1.02
CA ARG A 19 3.99 9.73 0.05
C ARG A 19 3.45 8.45 0.66
N ILE A 20 2.62 7.76 -0.12
CA ILE A 20 1.92 6.55 0.33
C ILE A 20 2.13 5.45 -0.71
N LEU A 21 2.41 4.23 -0.25
CA LEU A 21 2.51 3.06 -1.09
C LEU A 21 1.48 2.02 -0.68
N ASP A 22 0.74 1.51 -1.66
CA ASP A 22 -0.18 0.39 -1.49
C ASP A 22 0.38 -0.80 -2.27
N MET A 23 0.94 -1.77 -1.55
CA MET A 23 1.56 -2.96 -2.14
C MET A 23 0.51 -4.04 -2.33
N GLY A 24 0.43 -4.60 -3.54
CA GLY A 24 -0.62 -5.55 -3.87
C GLY A 24 -1.96 -4.85 -4.03
N CYS A 25 -1.98 -3.77 -4.81
CA CYS A 25 -3.14 -2.88 -4.88
C CYS A 25 -4.36 -3.48 -5.59
N GLY A 26 -4.21 -4.55 -6.36
CA GLY A 26 -5.30 -5.12 -7.12
C GLY A 26 -5.95 -4.08 -8.02
N ILE A 27 -7.27 -3.90 -7.89
CA ILE A 27 -8.02 -2.92 -8.68
C ILE A 27 -7.97 -1.50 -8.08
N GLY A 28 -7.18 -1.29 -7.04
CA GLY A 28 -6.88 0.04 -6.51
C GLY A 28 -7.89 0.63 -5.54
N GLN A 29 -8.73 -0.19 -4.92
CA GLN A 29 -9.73 0.32 -3.97
C GLN A 29 -9.09 1.03 -2.79
N MET A 30 -8.08 0.41 -2.17
CA MET A 30 -7.38 1.03 -1.05
C MET A 30 -6.57 2.24 -1.51
N SER A 31 -5.91 2.14 -2.67
CA SER A 31 -5.12 3.25 -3.22
C SER A 31 -5.98 4.50 -3.41
N VAL A 32 -7.17 4.34 -3.98
CA VAL A 32 -8.12 5.44 -4.18
C VAL A 32 -8.58 6.00 -2.85
N ALA A 33 -8.94 5.13 -1.89
CA ALA A 33 -9.37 5.57 -0.56
C ALA A 33 -8.28 6.36 0.16
N LEU A 34 -7.02 5.92 0.02
CA LEU A 34 -5.89 6.64 0.61
C LEU A 34 -5.71 8.02 -0.02
N LYS A 35 -5.84 8.11 -1.33
CA LYS A 35 -5.73 9.42 -2.01
C LYS A 35 -6.88 10.35 -1.61
N GLU A 36 -8.07 9.81 -1.43
CA GLU A 36 -9.22 10.60 -0.98
C GLU A 36 -9.02 11.14 0.45
N ARG A 37 -8.40 10.31 1.32
CA ARG A 37 -8.10 10.74 2.68
C ARG A 37 -6.94 11.74 2.74
N PHE A 38 -5.94 11.56 1.88
CA PHE A 38 -4.74 12.41 1.84
C PHE A 38 -4.60 13.02 0.45
N PRO A 39 -5.45 14.00 0.09
CA PRO A 39 -5.51 14.47 -1.30
C PRO A 39 -4.22 15.14 -1.77
N ASP A 40 -3.39 15.64 -0.86
CA ASP A 40 -2.11 16.26 -1.24
C ASP A 40 -0.95 15.27 -1.28
N ALA A 41 -1.17 14.01 -0.93
CA ALA A 41 -0.13 13.00 -0.93
C ALA A 41 0.09 12.42 -2.32
N GLU A 42 1.33 12.00 -2.59
CA GLU A 42 1.65 11.18 -3.76
C GLU A 42 1.34 9.73 -3.39
N VAL A 43 0.39 9.11 -4.09
CA VAL A 43 -0.03 7.74 -3.81
C VAL A 43 0.37 6.84 -4.95
N TRP A 44 1.04 5.73 -4.60
CA TRP A 44 1.43 4.68 -5.53
C TRP A 44 0.73 3.38 -5.18
N GLY A 45 0.21 2.71 -6.20
CA GLY A 45 -0.30 1.34 -6.07
C GLY A 45 0.50 0.42 -6.97
N ILE A 46 1.02 -0.67 -6.44
CA ILE A 46 1.76 -1.64 -7.23
C ILE A 46 1.13 -3.03 -7.13
N ASP A 47 1.18 -3.77 -8.23
CA ASP A 47 0.67 -5.13 -8.29
C ASP A 47 1.39 -5.87 -9.42
N VAL A 48 1.52 -7.19 -9.30
CA VAL A 48 2.15 -8.00 -10.34
C VAL A 48 1.23 -8.25 -11.54
N GLY A 49 -0.07 -8.12 -11.34
CA GLY A 49 -1.05 -8.38 -12.39
C GLY A 49 -1.22 -7.18 -13.32
N GLY A 50 -0.64 -7.23 -14.51
CA GLY A 50 -0.78 -6.16 -15.49
C GLY A 50 -2.23 -5.77 -15.78
N PRO A 51 -3.15 -6.73 -16.03
CA PRO A 51 -4.55 -6.39 -16.21
C PRO A 51 -5.19 -5.69 -15.03
N MET A 52 -4.81 -6.08 -13.80
CA MET A 52 -5.30 -5.43 -12.58
C MET A 52 -4.85 -3.97 -12.52
N VAL A 53 -3.57 -3.73 -12.82
CA VAL A 53 -2.99 -2.40 -12.81
C VAL A 53 -3.67 -1.50 -13.85
N ARG A 54 -3.90 -2.02 -15.04
CA ARG A 54 -4.59 -1.26 -16.09
C ARG A 54 -6.02 -0.92 -15.68
N TYR A 55 -6.72 -1.87 -15.09
CA TYR A 55 -8.08 -1.64 -14.62
C TYR A 55 -8.11 -0.62 -13.48
N ALA A 56 -7.17 -0.71 -12.55
CA ALA A 56 -7.06 0.23 -11.45
C ALA A 56 -6.85 1.66 -11.96
N HIS A 57 -5.97 1.82 -12.92
CA HIS A 57 -5.69 3.13 -13.51
C HIS A 57 -6.93 3.71 -14.18
N MET A 58 -7.63 2.91 -14.98
CA MET A 58 -8.85 3.33 -15.67
C MET A 58 -9.94 3.72 -14.66
N ARG A 59 -10.10 2.91 -13.62
CA ARG A 59 -11.10 3.15 -12.59
C ARG A 59 -10.81 4.45 -11.84
N ALA A 60 -9.57 4.69 -11.44
CA ALA A 60 -9.18 5.91 -10.76
C ALA A 60 -9.43 7.15 -11.63
N ARG A 61 -9.12 7.06 -12.92
CA ARG A 61 -9.38 8.15 -13.85
C ARG A 61 -10.88 8.45 -13.95
N ARG A 62 -11.72 7.43 -14.00
CA ARG A 62 -13.18 7.61 -14.03
C ARG A 62 -13.68 8.29 -12.77
N LEU A 63 -13.06 8.01 -11.63
CA LEU A 63 -13.43 8.61 -10.35
C LEU A 63 -12.82 9.99 -10.15
N GLY A 64 -11.94 10.43 -11.07
CA GLY A 64 -11.26 11.71 -10.95
C GLY A 64 -10.20 11.73 -9.86
N VAL A 65 -9.61 10.58 -9.54
CA VAL A 65 -8.64 10.45 -8.46
C VAL A 65 -7.27 10.14 -9.06
N GLU A 66 -6.27 10.92 -8.68
CA GLU A 66 -4.90 10.74 -9.17
C GLU A 66 -4.13 9.76 -8.29
N VAL A 67 -3.83 8.59 -8.84
CA VAL A 67 -2.99 7.58 -8.21
C VAL A 67 -2.00 7.07 -9.26
N ASN A 68 -0.77 6.87 -8.85
CA ASN A 68 0.27 6.31 -9.73
C ASN A 68 0.22 4.79 -9.58
N PHE A 69 -0.16 4.08 -10.63
CA PHE A 69 -0.18 2.62 -10.64
C PHE A 69 0.97 2.07 -11.47
N ALA A 70 1.61 1.01 -10.99
CA ALA A 70 2.70 0.37 -11.70
C ALA A 70 2.68 -1.14 -11.49
N GLN A 71 3.06 -1.88 -12.53
CA GLN A 71 3.22 -3.33 -12.45
C GLN A 71 4.60 -3.61 -11.87
N ARG A 72 4.65 -4.06 -10.62
CA ARG A 72 5.90 -4.35 -9.92
C ARG A 72 5.70 -5.46 -8.92
N LEU A 73 6.79 -6.17 -8.62
CA LEU A 73 6.80 -7.16 -7.55
C LEU A 73 6.82 -6.44 -6.21
N ALA A 74 5.99 -6.91 -5.27
CA ALA A 74 5.96 -6.33 -3.93
C ALA A 74 7.31 -6.50 -3.22
N GLU A 75 7.98 -7.63 -3.44
CA GLU A 75 9.29 -7.89 -2.82
C GLU A 75 10.45 -7.16 -3.51
N LEU A 76 10.19 -6.50 -4.63
CA LEU A 76 11.22 -5.80 -5.41
C LEU A 76 10.58 -4.56 -6.06
N SER A 77 10.19 -3.60 -5.24
CA SER A 77 9.37 -2.46 -5.67
C SER A 77 10.12 -1.44 -6.51
N GLY A 78 11.44 -1.36 -6.35
CA GLY A 78 12.27 -0.40 -7.07
C GLY A 78 12.26 1.01 -6.51
N PHE A 79 11.56 1.25 -5.41
CA PHE A 79 11.57 2.57 -4.78
C PHE A 79 12.82 2.75 -3.90
N PRO A 80 13.24 4.00 -3.67
CA PRO A 80 14.37 4.26 -2.77
C PRO A 80 14.07 3.89 -1.32
N ASP A 81 15.13 3.72 -0.54
CA ASP A 81 15.01 3.53 0.90
C ASP A 81 14.32 4.74 1.54
N ASN A 82 13.50 4.49 2.56
CA ASN A 82 12.91 5.55 3.37
C ASN A 82 12.11 6.59 2.57
N TYR A 83 11.44 6.13 1.51
CA TYR A 83 10.74 7.02 0.58
C TYR A 83 9.32 7.37 1.03
N PHE A 84 8.63 6.42 1.67
CA PHE A 84 7.21 6.55 1.98
C PHE A 84 6.96 6.82 3.46
N ASP A 85 5.96 7.64 3.72
CA ASP A 85 5.48 7.95 5.09
C ASP A 85 4.52 6.88 5.58
N LEU A 86 3.74 6.30 4.67
CA LEU A 86 2.73 5.30 4.98
C LEU A 86 2.77 4.22 3.91
N VAL A 87 2.85 2.96 4.34
CA VAL A 87 2.85 1.81 3.43
C VAL A 87 1.79 0.83 3.89
N THR A 88 0.95 0.39 2.96
CA THR A 88 0.01 -0.69 3.20
C THR A 88 0.36 -1.88 2.31
N SER A 89 0.03 -3.07 2.75
CA SER A 89 0.17 -4.26 1.92
C SER A 89 -0.97 -5.23 2.17
N TYR A 90 -1.45 -5.87 1.11
CA TYR A 90 -2.39 -6.98 1.19
C TYR A 90 -1.60 -8.27 1.05
N ILE A 91 -1.66 -9.11 2.08
CA ILE A 91 -0.95 -10.38 2.10
C ILE A 91 -1.98 -11.49 2.22
N MET A 92 -1.94 -12.44 1.28
CA MET A 92 -2.80 -13.63 1.31
C MET A 92 -1.89 -14.80 1.60
N HIS A 93 -1.72 -15.11 2.89
CA HIS A 93 -0.75 -16.11 3.35
C HIS A 93 -0.91 -17.47 2.70
N HIS A 94 -2.14 -17.88 2.40
CA HIS A 94 -2.39 -19.18 1.77
C HIS A 94 -1.97 -19.22 0.28
N GLU A 95 -1.70 -18.07 -0.32
CA GLU A 95 -1.29 -17.98 -1.73
C GLU A 95 0.19 -17.73 -1.91
N LEU A 96 0.88 -17.28 -0.85
CA LEU A 96 2.29 -16.93 -0.94
C LEU A 96 3.13 -17.84 -0.05
N PRO A 97 4.26 -18.35 -0.55
CA PRO A 97 5.24 -19.02 0.30
C PRO A 97 5.72 -18.09 1.41
N GLY A 98 6.05 -18.65 2.57
CA GLY A 98 6.49 -17.87 3.73
C GLY A 98 7.70 -16.99 3.45
N GLU A 99 8.64 -17.47 2.64
CA GLU A 99 9.83 -16.68 2.28
C GLU A 99 9.49 -15.47 1.40
N ILE A 100 8.48 -15.58 0.52
CA ILE A 100 8.02 -14.45 -0.28
C ILE A 100 7.35 -13.42 0.62
N THR A 101 6.50 -13.87 1.55
CA THR A 101 5.86 -12.99 2.51
C THR A 101 6.90 -12.21 3.32
N LYS A 102 7.96 -12.89 3.78
CA LYS A 102 9.04 -12.23 4.49
C LYS A 102 9.73 -11.17 3.64
N LYS A 103 10.00 -11.48 2.36
CA LYS A 103 10.62 -10.53 1.44
C LYS A 103 9.74 -9.30 1.21
N VAL A 104 8.43 -9.49 1.13
CA VAL A 104 7.48 -8.37 0.99
C VAL A 104 7.53 -7.47 2.23
N ILE A 105 7.53 -8.07 3.41
CA ILE A 105 7.62 -7.31 4.67
C ILE A 105 8.94 -6.56 4.76
N ASP A 106 10.05 -7.21 4.39
CA ASP A 106 11.36 -6.58 4.39
C ASP A 106 11.41 -5.39 3.43
N GLU A 107 10.83 -5.55 2.24
CA GLU A 107 10.77 -4.48 1.25
C GLU A 107 9.91 -3.32 1.76
N ALA A 108 8.77 -3.62 2.37
CA ALA A 108 7.90 -2.59 2.94
C ALA A 108 8.64 -1.77 4.01
N ARG A 109 9.40 -2.45 4.86
CA ARG A 109 10.20 -1.76 5.88
C ARG A 109 11.30 -0.91 5.27
N ARG A 110 11.94 -1.42 4.22
CA ARG A 110 13.02 -0.68 3.55
C ARG A 110 12.54 0.64 2.98
N VAL A 111 11.36 0.64 2.35
CA VAL A 111 10.83 1.84 1.69
C VAL A 111 10.06 2.76 2.63
N THR A 112 9.75 2.32 3.84
CA THR A 112 9.09 3.15 4.84
C THR A 112 10.14 3.96 5.59
N ARG A 113 9.94 5.28 5.70
CA ARG A 113 10.90 6.14 6.40
C ARG A 113 10.88 5.88 7.90
N PRO A 114 11.97 6.19 8.62
CA PRO A 114 11.94 6.15 10.09
C PRO A 114 10.84 7.08 10.61
N GLY A 115 10.05 6.56 11.56
CA GLY A 115 8.88 7.29 12.05
C GLY A 115 7.63 7.15 11.22
N GLY A 116 7.74 6.56 10.02
CA GLY A 116 6.60 6.25 9.18
C GLY A 116 5.81 5.05 9.71
N VAL A 117 4.75 4.67 9.00
CA VAL A 117 3.88 3.56 9.40
C VAL A 117 3.81 2.54 8.28
N TYR A 118 4.04 1.29 8.62
CA TYR A 118 3.75 0.15 7.77
C TYR A 118 2.55 -0.62 8.33
N TYR A 119 1.49 -0.74 7.53
CA TYR A 119 0.23 -1.35 7.96
C TYR A 119 -0.09 -2.55 7.06
N PRO A 120 0.34 -3.77 7.43
CA PRO A 120 -0.02 -4.96 6.67
C PRO A 120 -1.47 -5.36 6.93
N ILE A 121 -2.18 -5.74 5.88
CA ILE A 121 -3.54 -6.23 5.94
C ILE A 121 -3.51 -7.68 5.47
N ASP A 122 -3.99 -8.59 6.31
CA ASP A 122 -3.98 -10.02 6.05
C ASP A 122 -5.39 -10.55 5.92
N PHE A 123 -5.79 -10.89 4.70
CA PHE A 123 -7.11 -11.46 4.43
C PHE A 123 -7.28 -12.83 5.06
N ASN A 124 -6.20 -13.58 5.15
CA ASN A 124 -6.30 -14.98 5.58
C ASN A 124 -6.64 -15.11 7.06
N SER A 125 -6.22 -14.15 7.87
CA SER A 125 -6.56 -14.14 9.29
C SER A 125 -7.90 -13.46 9.56
N GLY A 126 -8.58 -12.98 8.53
CA GLY A 126 -9.87 -12.32 8.66
C GLY A 126 -9.80 -10.96 9.31
N GLY A 127 -8.61 -10.40 9.47
CA GLY A 127 -8.45 -9.11 10.11
C GLY A 127 -7.13 -8.46 9.80
N THR A 128 -6.93 -7.29 10.37
CA THR A 128 -5.70 -6.55 10.23
C THR A 128 -4.76 -6.90 11.37
N LYS A 129 -3.48 -6.98 11.07
CA LYS A 129 -2.45 -7.11 12.09
C LYS A 129 -2.15 -5.76 12.70
N MET A 130 -1.54 -5.78 13.89
CA MET A 130 -1.10 -4.54 14.50
C MET A 130 -0.12 -3.82 13.59
N PRO A 131 -0.31 -2.51 13.36
CA PRO A 131 0.64 -1.77 12.53
C PRO A 131 2.00 -1.66 13.21
N ALA A 132 3.05 -1.64 12.41
CA ALA A 132 4.40 -1.46 12.89
C ALA A 132 4.84 -0.02 12.63
N ARG A 133 5.36 0.65 13.65
CA ARG A 133 5.97 1.97 13.48
C ARG A 133 7.45 1.81 13.22
N MET A 134 7.93 2.54 12.28
CA MET A 134 9.32 2.47 11.85
C MET A 134 10.22 3.47 12.58
#